data_7b924c6749c4d7cff3fbac005b307694
#
_entry.id   7b924c6749c4d7cff3fbac005b307694
#
_cell.length_a   1.000
_cell.length_b   1.000
_cell.length_c   1.000
_cell.angle_alpha   90.00
_cell.angle_beta   90.00
_cell.angle_gamma   90.00
#
_symmetry.space_group_name_H-M   'P 1'
#
loop_
_entity.id
_entity.type
_entity.pdbx_description
1 polymer ?
#
loop_
_entity_poly.entity_id
_entity_poly.type
_entity_poly.pdbx_seq_one_letter_code
_entity_poly.pdbx_strand_id
1 'polypeptide(L)'
;MTASSYRRIAVLDIGKTNAKVVVLDSATGAEIAVLKRPNIAIKKGPYPHYDIEALWAFALDALKSLAREPGFDAISITTHGAAAALLDRNGALAMPVIDYEHEYPEAIRDAYTALRPSFAETFSPRLAMGLNVGAQLHYQKSVFPQQFAAVETILTYAQYWAARLTGVAANELTSLGCHTDLWNPRSGTYSSLVDRLGIRALMAPIRSAFDALGPVLPEVAAELGLSAPVPVYCGIHDSNASLLPHLVHREAPFAVVSTGTWVISFGVGGDLDHLDANRDTLANVDAYGRAVPSSRFMGGREFEMLSAEIGQVDDEAGWAAIDAVIGKAMMLLPNVAPGSGPFPGKAGRWVGAEAASREKRFAAVCLYLALMTDACLGLIGAKGPVIVEGPFALNETYLKLLAALTGRVVVAHPGSTGTSQGAALLTGIRPVSGAETHVPPSEIAGLKVYRDRWFAEME
;
A
#
# COMPACT_ATOMS: atom_id res chain seq x y z
N MET A 1 20.31 11.30 11.09
CA MET A 1 20.95 10.58 9.98
C MET A 1 21.94 11.52 9.30
N THR A 2 23.20 11.12 9.11
CA THR A 2 24.15 11.85 8.27
C THR A 2 23.63 11.84 6.84
N ALA A 3 23.64 12.97 6.14
CA ALA A 3 23.22 13.05 4.74
C ALA A 3 24.00 12.03 3.91
N SER A 4 23.29 11.23 3.12
CA SER A 4 23.89 10.24 2.21
C SER A 4 24.78 10.95 1.18
N SER A 5 25.93 10.37 0.87
CA SER A 5 26.83 10.85 -0.19
C SER A 5 26.47 10.28 -1.57
N TYR A 6 25.45 9.45 -1.68
CA TYR A 6 25.03 8.84 -2.94
C TYR A 6 24.45 9.88 -3.89
N ARG A 7 24.87 9.83 -5.16
CA ARG A 7 24.35 10.71 -6.22
C ARG A 7 23.17 10.08 -6.95
N ARG A 8 23.19 8.76 -7.09
CA ARG A 8 22.19 8.01 -7.85
C ARG A 8 21.84 6.72 -7.13
N ILE A 9 20.55 6.45 -7.04
CA ILE A 9 20.03 5.27 -6.37
C ILE A 9 19.31 4.41 -7.39
N ALA A 10 19.72 3.15 -7.52
CA ALA A 10 18.93 2.15 -8.23
C ALA A 10 17.84 1.61 -7.31
N VAL A 11 16.61 1.55 -7.77
CA VAL A 11 15.49 0.93 -7.05
C VAL A 11 14.96 -0.24 -7.87
N LEU A 12 15.00 -1.42 -7.28
CA LEU A 12 14.30 -2.61 -7.77
C LEU A 12 12.88 -2.58 -7.20
N ASP A 13 11.89 -2.32 -8.06
CA ASP A 13 10.47 -2.19 -7.70
C ASP A 13 9.69 -3.33 -8.36
N ILE A 14 9.27 -4.32 -7.56
CA ILE A 14 8.52 -5.50 -8.02
C ILE A 14 7.08 -5.40 -7.56
N GLY A 15 6.25 -4.81 -8.41
CA GLY A 15 4.81 -4.77 -8.22
C GLY A 15 4.11 -6.06 -8.67
N LYS A 16 2.82 -6.17 -8.36
CA LYS A 16 1.99 -7.34 -8.76
C LYS A 16 1.95 -7.56 -10.28
N THR A 17 1.80 -6.50 -11.05
CA THR A 17 1.59 -6.57 -12.50
C THR A 17 2.81 -6.16 -13.32
N ASN A 18 3.72 -5.42 -12.73
CA ASN A 18 4.93 -4.92 -13.39
C ASN A 18 6.12 -4.98 -12.44
N ALA A 19 7.28 -5.30 -12.98
CA ALA A 19 8.57 -5.09 -12.34
C ALA A 19 9.33 -4.00 -13.08
N LYS A 20 10.03 -3.14 -12.35
CA LYS A 20 10.89 -2.10 -12.91
C LYS A 20 12.19 -1.95 -12.12
N VAL A 21 13.23 -1.51 -12.80
CA VAL A 21 14.44 -0.98 -12.18
C VAL A 21 14.55 0.47 -12.59
N VAL A 22 14.66 1.33 -11.61
CA VAL A 22 14.67 2.79 -11.77
C VAL A 22 15.96 3.33 -11.20
N VAL A 23 16.60 4.27 -11.86
CA VAL A 23 17.68 5.08 -11.26
C VAL A 23 17.14 6.47 -10.99
N LEU A 24 17.27 6.90 -9.73
CA LEU A 24 16.87 8.23 -9.28
C LEU A 24 18.12 9.09 -9.03
N ASP A 25 18.03 10.35 -9.38
CA ASP A 25 18.95 11.39 -8.96
C ASP A 25 18.64 11.79 -7.51
N SER A 26 19.62 11.73 -6.63
CA SER A 26 19.41 11.96 -5.20
C SER A 26 19.16 13.44 -4.84
N ALA A 27 19.61 14.37 -5.69
CA ALA A 27 19.46 15.79 -5.44
C ALA A 27 18.06 16.30 -5.85
N THR A 28 17.49 15.70 -6.90
CA THR A 28 16.20 16.13 -7.47
C THR A 28 15.06 15.17 -7.18
N GLY A 29 15.35 13.92 -6.78
CA GLY A 29 14.36 12.86 -6.66
C GLY A 29 13.79 12.37 -8.00
N ALA A 30 14.30 12.89 -9.12
CA ALA A 30 13.80 12.57 -10.45
C ALA A 30 14.21 11.15 -10.87
N GLU A 31 13.31 10.43 -11.50
CA GLU A 31 13.60 9.18 -12.21
C GLU A 31 14.34 9.54 -13.52
N ILE A 32 15.66 9.22 -13.59
CA ILE A 32 16.52 9.55 -14.75
C ILE A 32 16.65 8.40 -15.73
N ALA A 33 16.38 7.17 -15.32
CA ALA A 33 16.34 6.00 -16.18
C ALA A 33 15.39 4.95 -15.62
N VAL A 34 14.61 4.29 -16.48
CA VAL A 34 13.63 3.26 -16.10
C VAL A 34 13.66 2.13 -17.12
N LEU A 35 13.81 0.91 -16.63
CA LEU A 35 13.56 -0.32 -17.38
C LEU A 35 12.41 -1.07 -16.70
N LYS A 36 11.48 -1.62 -17.48
CA LYS A 36 10.28 -2.28 -16.94
C LYS A 36 9.89 -3.51 -17.78
N ARG A 37 9.24 -4.45 -17.11
CA ARG A 37 8.60 -5.61 -17.74
C ARG A 37 7.29 -5.96 -17.03
N PRO A 38 6.35 -6.66 -17.70
CA PRO A 38 5.20 -7.27 -17.03
C PRO A 38 5.66 -8.33 -16.03
N ASN A 39 4.99 -8.40 -14.87
CA ASN A 39 5.11 -9.46 -13.89
C ASN A 39 3.89 -10.38 -14.02
N ILE A 40 4.09 -11.52 -14.71
CA ILE A 40 3.01 -12.45 -15.03
C ILE A 40 3.23 -13.74 -14.23
N ALA A 41 2.21 -14.14 -13.45
CA ALA A 41 2.28 -15.38 -12.69
C ALA A 41 2.20 -16.61 -13.60
N ILE A 42 2.99 -17.64 -13.28
CA ILE A 42 2.94 -18.97 -13.89
C ILE A 42 1.74 -19.73 -13.30
N LYS A 43 0.82 -20.15 -14.15
CA LYS A 43 -0.39 -20.90 -13.75
C LYS A 43 -0.20 -22.43 -13.69
N LYS A 44 0.96 -22.92 -14.10
CA LYS A 44 1.34 -24.34 -14.08
C LYS A 44 2.16 -24.66 -12.84
N GLY A 45 2.24 -25.94 -12.46
CA GLY A 45 3.01 -26.37 -11.29
C GLY A 45 2.11 -26.69 -10.10
N PRO A 46 2.64 -26.65 -8.86
CA PRO A 46 1.88 -27.04 -7.67
C PRO A 46 0.74 -26.07 -7.36
N TYR A 47 0.89 -24.82 -7.72
CA TYR A 47 -0.07 -23.72 -7.60
C TYR A 47 0.38 -22.53 -8.46
N PRO A 48 -0.49 -21.53 -8.75
CA PRO A 48 -0.09 -20.27 -9.38
C PRO A 48 0.99 -19.58 -8.56
N HIS A 49 2.08 -19.16 -9.20
CA HIS A 49 3.25 -18.58 -8.53
C HIS A 49 3.97 -17.57 -9.43
N TYR A 50 4.79 -16.71 -8.82
CA TYR A 50 5.59 -15.74 -9.55
C TYR A 50 6.77 -16.43 -10.27
N ASP A 51 7.10 -15.94 -11.48
CA ASP A 51 8.27 -16.39 -12.24
C ASP A 51 9.53 -15.70 -11.71
N ILE A 52 10.02 -16.21 -10.59
CA ILE A 52 11.15 -15.61 -9.85
C ILE A 52 12.42 -15.58 -10.69
N GLU A 53 12.69 -16.63 -11.47
CA GLU A 53 13.93 -16.66 -12.25
C GLU A 53 13.88 -15.71 -13.44
N ALA A 54 12.73 -15.55 -14.09
CA ALA A 54 12.58 -14.56 -15.15
C ALA A 54 12.60 -13.11 -14.61
N LEU A 55 12.09 -12.88 -13.39
CA LEU A 55 12.23 -11.60 -12.70
C LEU A 55 13.66 -11.30 -12.29
N TRP A 56 14.40 -12.32 -11.83
CA TRP A 56 15.81 -12.19 -11.48
C TRP A 56 16.68 -11.88 -12.70
N ALA A 57 16.51 -12.61 -13.80
CA ALA A 57 17.22 -12.34 -15.04
C ALA A 57 16.96 -10.91 -15.53
N PHE A 58 15.70 -10.45 -15.49
CA PHE A 58 15.37 -9.06 -15.80
C PHE A 58 16.06 -8.06 -14.86
N ALA A 59 16.06 -8.32 -13.55
CA ALA A 59 16.70 -7.44 -12.58
C ALA A 59 18.20 -7.31 -12.85
N LEU A 60 18.90 -8.43 -13.12
CA LEU A 60 20.33 -8.42 -13.45
C LEU A 60 20.60 -7.69 -14.76
N ASP A 61 19.86 -7.96 -15.83
CA ASP A 61 20.04 -7.30 -17.13
C ASP A 61 19.78 -5.79 -17.02
N ALA A 62 18.73 -5.40 -16.29
CA ALA A 62 18.41 -3.99 -16.06
C ALA A 62 19.48 -3.29 -15.22
N LEU A 63 19.90 -3.87 -14.08
CA LEU A 63 20.96 -3.32 -13.24
C LEU A 63 22.29 -3.22 -14.01
N LYS A 64 22.63 -4.23 -14.80
CA LYS A 64 23.85 -4.22 -15.65
C LYS A 64 23.82 -3.10 -16.69
N SER A 65 22.68 -2.89 -17.33
CA SER A 65 22.52 -1.79 -18.29
C SER A 65 22.65 -0.43 -17.59
N LEU A 66 21.93 -0.26 -16.47
CA LEU A 66 21.90 0.97 -15.71
C LEU A 66 23.19 1.27 -14.94
N ALA A 67 24.01 0.24 -14.61
CA ALA A 67 25.34 0.41 -14.05
C ALA A 67 26.30 1.07 -15.04
N ARG A 68 26.15 0.80 -16.35
CA ARG A 68 26.94 1.45 -17.41
C ARG A 68 26.53 2.89 -17.61
N GLU A 69 25.23 3.14 -17.70
CA GLU A 69 24.64 4.45 -17.88
C GLU A 69 23.19 4.44 -17.36
N PRO A 70 22.83 5.34 -16.41
CA PRO A 70 23.60 6.47 -15.88
C PRO A 70 24.58 6.13 -14.76
N GLY A 71 24.66 4.87 -14.30
CA GLY A 71 25.37 4.44 -13.09
C GLY A 71 24.53 4.66 -11.82
N PHE A 72 24.91 3.99 -10.72
CA PHE A 72 24.31 4.16 -9.41
C PHE A 72 25.30 3.80 -8.29
N ASP A 73 25.06 4.36 -7.09
CA ASP A 73 25.96 4.25 -5.93
C ASP A 73 25.40 3.33 -4.84
N ALA A 74 24.10 3.06 -4.85
CA ALA A 74 23.40 2.19 -3.91
C ALA A 74 22.18 1.54 -4.57
N ILE A 75 21.70 0.41 -4.00
CA ILE A 75 20.49 -0.28 -4.43
C ILE A 75 19.49 -0.28 -3.27
N SER A 76 18.26 0.12 -3.55
CA SER A 76 17.12 -0.04 -2.67
C SER A 76 16.06 -0.94 -3.32
N ILE A 77 15.16 -1.50 -2.50
CA ILE A 77 14.19 -2.49 -2.97
C ILE A 77 12.81 -2.14 -2.42
N THR A 78 11.81 -2.27 -3.28
CA THR A 78 10.41 -2.27 -2.86
C THR A 78 9.65 -3.33 -3.62
N THR A 79 8.68 -3.95 -2.97
CA THR A 79 7.82 -4.95 -3.61
C THR A 79 6.39 -4.82 -3.14
N HIS A 80 5.45 -5.39 -3.91
CA HIS A 80 4.11 -5.64 -3.40
C HIS A 80 4.16 -6.50 -2.13
N GLY A 81 3.16 -6.35 -1.26
CA GLY A 81 2.97 -7.18 -0.07
C GLY A 81 2.38 -8.55 -0.40
N ALA A 82 1.91 -9.24 0.62
CA ALA A 82 1.24 -10.54 0.52
C ALA A 82 2.03 -11.61 -0.23
N ALA A 83 3.34 -11.67 -0.03
CA ALA A 83 4.20 -12.72 -0.56
C ALA A 83 5.34 -13.04 0.42
N ALA A 84 5.75 -14.31 0.48
CA ALA A 84 6.88 -14.80 1.24
C ALA A 84 7.70 -15.78 0.39
N ALA A 85 9.03 -15.76 0.55
CA ALA A 85 9.95 -16.70 -0.05
C ALA A 85 10.43 -17.70 1.00
N LEU A 86 10.31 -18.99 0.69
CA LEU A 86 10.70 -20.10 1.55
C LEU A 86 11.99 -20.71 1.00
N LEU A 87 13.08 -20.55 1.74
CA LEU A 87 14.40 -20.98 1.30
C LEU A 87 14.81 -22.28 1.99
N ASP A 88 15.51 -23.14 1.26
CA ASP A 88 16.20 -24.31 1.78
C ASP A 88 17.56 -23.92 2.41
N ARG A 89 18.28 -24.93 2.93
CA ARG A 89 19.60 -24.76 3.53
C ARG A 89 20.67 -24.19 2.59
N ASN A 90 20.44 -24.24 1.28
CA ASN A 90 21.38 -23.72 0.29
C ASN A 90 21.01 -22.28 -0.15
N GLY A 91 19.94 -21.71 0.42
CA GLY A 91 19.42 -20.39 0.03
C GLY A 91 18.61 -20.40 -1.26
N ALA A 92 18.31 -21.58 -1.83
CA ALA A 92 17.42 -21.71 -2.96
C ALA A 92 15.95 -21.79 -2.51
N LEU A 93 15.00 -21.44 -3.41
CA LEU A 93 13.59 -21.60 -3.11
C LEU A 93 13.24 -23.09 -2.90
N ALA A 94 12.84 -23.43 -1.68
CA ALA A 94 12.29 -24.76 -1.37
C ALA A 94 10.93 -24.99 -2.04
N MET A 95 10.19 -23.92 -2.25
CA MET A 95 8.86 -23.90 -2.88
C MET A 95 8.69 -22.62 -3.71
N PRO A 96 7.90 -22.66 -4.81
CA PRO A 96 7.60 -21.45 -5.58
C PRO A 96 6.90 -20.37 -4.72
N VAL A 97 7.17 -19.11 -4.98
CA VAL A 97 6.49 -17.98 -4.30
C VAL A 97 5.06 -17.86 -4.81
N ILE A 98 4.09 -18.09 -3.94
CA ILE A 98 2.65 -18.11 -4.30
C ILE A 98 2.20 -16.78 -4.88
N ASP A 99 1.43 -16.83 -5.97
CA ASP A 99 0.59 -15.71 -6.39
C ASP A 99 -0.56 -15.55 -5.38
N TYR A 100 -0.64 -14.40 -4.73
CA TYR A 100 -1.66 -14.15 -3.70
C TYR A 100 -3.11 -14.16 -4.23
N GLU A 101 -3.31 -14.16 -5.54
CA GLU A 101 -4.63 -14.36 -6.16
C GLU A 101 -5.02 -15.85 -6.25
N HIS A 102 -4.18 -16.78 -5.76
CA HIS A 102 -4.52 -18.18 -5.70
C HIS A 102 -5.63 -18.44 -4.68
N GLU A 103 -6.70 -19.12 -5.12
CA GLU A 103 -7.78 -19.57 -4.25
C GLU A 103 -7.45 -20.93 -3.64
N TYR A 104 -7.66 -21.06 -2.34
CA TYR A 104 -7.43 -22.31 -1.62
C TYR A 104 -8.72 -23.15 -1.53
N PRO A 105 -8.61 -24.49 -1.44
CA PRO A 105 -9.73 -25.36 -1.14
C PRO A 105 -10.47 -24.92 0.14
N GLU A 106 -11.78 -25.08 0.18
CA GLU A 106 -12.64 -24.66 1.29
C GLU A 106 -12.14 -25.19 2.65
N ALA A 107 -11.83 -26.49 2.72
CA ALA A 107 -11.32 -27.12 3.94
C ALA A 107 -10.01 -26.46 4.45
N ILE A 108 -9.13 -26.01 3.56
CA ILE A 108 -7.90 -25.29 3.93
C ILE A 108 -8.24 -23.88 4.44
N ARG A 109 -9.18 -23.19 3.80
CA ARG A 109 -9.64 -21.86 4.21
C ARG A 109 -10.26 -21.89 5.60
N ASP A 110 -11.10 -22.89 5.88
CA ASP A 110 -11.77 -23.08 7.16
C ASP A 110 -10.77 -23.44 8.26
N ALA A 111 -9.85 -24.36 7.98
CA ALA A 111 -8.77 -24.72 8.91
C ALA A 111 -7.90 -23.50 9.24
N TYR A 112 -7.55 -22.67 8.24
CA TYR A 112 -6.82 -21.44 8.49
C TYR A 112 -7.65 -20.43 9.31
N THR A 113 -8.92 -20.28 9.02
CA THR A 113 -9.81 -19.36 9.75
C THR A 113 -9.91 -19.74 11.23
N ALA A 114 -9.92 -21.04 11.55
CA ALA A 114 -9.88 -21.54 12.93
C ALA A 114 -8.51 -21.36 13.62
N LEU A 115 -7.42 -21.35 12.82
CA LEU A 115 -6.04 -21.28 13.33
C LEU A 115 -5.57 -19.84 13.56
N ARG A 116 -5.99 -18.90 12.72
CA ARG A 116 -5.49 -17.53 12.71
C ARG A 116 -5.75 -16.76 14.01
N PRO A 117 -4.96 -15.74 14.33
CA PRO A 117 -5.20 -14.88 15.50
C PRO A 117 -6.52 -14.11 15.38
N SER A 118 -7.00 -13.62 16.51
CA SER A 118 -8.09 -12.64 16.50
C SER A 118 -7.68 -11.35 15.80
N PHE A 119 -8.66 -10.61 15.27
CA PHE A 119 -8.40 -9.29 14.68
C PHE A 119 -7.74 -8.34 15.68
N ALA A 120 -8.14 -8.37 16.95
CA ALA A 120 -7.57 -7.53 18.00
C ALA A 120 -6.08 -7.81 18.30
N GLU A 121 -5.53 -8.95 17.87
CA GLU A 121 -4.11 -9.27 18.03
C GLU A 121 -3.27 -8.69 16.88
N THR A 122 -3.72 -8.86 15.64
CA THR A 122 -2.93 -8.52 14.46
C THR A 122 -3.45 -7.30 13.71
N PHE A 123 -4.68 -6.88 13.97
CA PHE A 123 -5.41 -5.86 13.21
C PHE A 123 -5.36 -6.10 11.69
N SER A 124 -5.28 -7.37 11.32
CA SER A 124 -5.33 -7.84 9.95
C SER A 124 -6.66 -8.54 9.74
N PRO A 125 -7.54 -8.08 8.85
CA PRO A 125 -8.81 -8.77 8.57
C PRO A 125 -8.55 -10.08 7.84
N ARG A 126 -9.53 -11.00 7.86
CA ARG A 126 -9.50 -12.17 6.98
C ARG A 126 -9.77 -11.72 5.55
N LEU A 127 -8.72 -11.67 4.77
CA LEU A 127 -8.81 -11.30 3.36
C LEU A 127 -9.03 -12.52 2.46
N ALA A 128 -9.54 -12.27 1.26
CA ALA A 128 -9.75 -13.30 0.26
C ALA A 128 -8.43 -13.89 -0.25
N MET A 129 -8.50 -15.08 -0.84
CA MET A 129 -7.38 -15.74 -1.51
C MET A 129 -6.14 -15.84 -0.59
N GLY A 130 -4.95 -15.56 -1.11
CA GLY A 130 -3.67 -15.56 -0.40
C GLY A 130 -3.22 -14.20 0.13
N LEU A 131 -4.09 -13.21 0.25
CA LEU A 131 -3.73 -11.86 0.71
C LEU A 131 -3.20 -11.83 2.15
N ASN A 132 -3.57 -12.80 3.01
CA ASN A 132 -2.88 -13.01 4.28
C ASN A 132 -1.70 -13.97 4.08
N VAL A 133 -0.47 -13.54 4.33
CA VAL A 133 0.73 -14.40 4.18
C VAL A 133 0.66 -15.64 5.07
N GLY A 134 0.08 -15.51 6.27
CA GLY A 134 -0.16 -16.65 7.15
C GLY A 134 -1.03 -17.74 6.51
N ALA A 135 -1.99 -17.36 5.65
CA ALA A 135 -2.79 -18.33 4.88
C ALA A 135 -1.95 -19.07 3.84
N GLN A 136 -1.01 -18.36 3.19
CA GLN A 136 -0.08 -18.98 2.23
C GLN A 136 0.80 -20.03 2.94
N LEU A 137 1.39 -19.66 4.07
CA LEU A 137 2.26 -20.55 4.85
C LEU A 137 1.49 -21.75 5.39
N HIS A 138 0.25 -21.54 5.86
CA HIS A 138 -0.64 -22.63 6.29
C HIS A 138 -0.94 -23.57 5.12
N TYR A 139 -1.31 -23.05 3.97
CA TYR A 139 -1.60 -23.85 2.76
C TYR A 139 -0.37 -24.67 2.34
N GLN A 140 0.79 -24.04 2.20
CA GLN A 140 2.02 -24.71 1.80
C GLN A 140 2.42 -25.82 2.78
N LYS A 141 2.35 -25.55 4.08
CA LYS A 141 2.66 -26.52 5.12
C LYS A 141 1.68 -27.71 5.16
N SER A 142 0.38 -27.43 4.96
CA SER A 142 -0.67 -28.45 5.06
C SER A 142 -0.75 -29.33 3.83
N VAL A 143 -0.59 -28.75 2.63
CA VAL A 143 -0.78 -29.46 1.36
C VAL A 143 0.52 -30.07 0.83
N PHE A 144 1.67 -29.46 1.14
CA PHE A 144 3.00 -29.86 0.66
C PHE A 144 3.97 -30.12 1.82
N PRO A 145 3.63 -30.98 2.80
CA PRO A 145 4.44 -31.12 4.03
C PRO A 145 5.86 -31.62 3.77
N GLN A 146 6.10 -32.41 2.72
CA GLN A 146 7.44 -32.89 2.39
C GLN A 146 8.34 -31.77 1.84
N GLN A 147 7.82 -30.94 0.97
CA GLN A 147 8.55 -29.76 0.44
C GLN A 147 8.73 -28.72 1.53
N PHE A 148 7.70 -28.49 2.37
CA PHE A 148 7.78 -27.56 3.48
C PHE A 148 8.81 -28.00 4.54
N ALA A 149 9.04 -29.29 4.71
CA ALA A 149 10.06 -29.81 5.63
C ALA A 149 11.51 -29.46 5.20
N ALA A 150 11.74 -29.08 3.96
CA ALA A 150 13.03 -28.59 3.48
C ALA A 150 13.26 -27.09 3.71
N VAL A 151 12.27 -26.36 4.24
CA VAL A 151 12.37 -24.92 4.50
C VAL A 151 13.23 -24.69 5.74
N GLU A 152 14.27 -23.89 5.58
CA GLU A 152 15.18 -23.46 6.65
C GLU A 152 15.00 -21.96 6.98
N THR A 153 14.54 -21.16 5.99
CA THR A 153 14.37 -19.72 6.22
C THR A 153 13.14 -19.20 5.48
N ILE A 154 12.35 -18.39 6.16
CA ILE A 154 11.21 -17.66 5.60
C ILE A 154 11.53 -16.18 5.53
N LEU A 155 11.47 -15.61 4.33
CA LEU A 155 11.71 -14.20 4.05
C LEU A 155 10.44 -13.52 3.57
N THR A 156 10.26 -12.27 3.97
CA THR A 156 9.35 -11.33 3.31
C THR A 156 9.87 -10.97 1.91
N TYR A 157 8.98 -10.55 1.02
CA TYR A 157 9.28 -10.57 -0.42
C TYR A 157 10.36 -9.56 -0.85
N ALA A 158 10.33 -8.33 -0.35
CA ALA A 158 11.39 -7.36 -0.63
C ALA A 158 12.76 -7.84 -0.12
N GLN A 159 12.78 -8.48 1.05
CA GLN A 159 13.97 -8.99 1.70
C GLN A 159 14.55 -10.23 1.00
N TYR A 160 13.71 -10.99 0.32
CA TYR A 160 14.18 -12.07 -0.56
C TYR A 160 15.07 -11.54 -1.70
N TRP A 161 14.67 -10.44 -2.33
CA TRP A 161 15.48 -9.82 -3.40
C TRP A 161 16.77 -9.21 -2.87
N ALA A 162 16.71 -8.62 -1.67
CA ALA A 162 17.90 -8.15 -0.97
C ALA A 162 18.86 -9.30 -0.64
N ALA A 163 18.33 -10.44 -0.19
CA ALA A 163 19.13 -11.63 0.10
C ALA A 163 19.78 -12.21 -1.16
N ARG A 164 19.11 -12.21 -2.30
CA ARG A 164 19.72 -12.63 -3.58
C ARG A 164 20.88 -11.74 -4.01
N LEU A 165 20.83 -10.45 -3.67
CA LEU A 165 21.91 -9.51 -4.01
C LEU A 165 23.07 -9.53 -3.00
N THR A 166 22.82 -9.87 -1.73
CA THR A 166 23.79 -9.70 -0.63
C THR A 166 24.19 -11.00 0.08
N GLY A 167 23.40 -12.07 -0.07
CA GLY A 167 23.53 -13.28 0.74
C GLY A 167 23.02 -13.15 2.17
N VAL A 168 22.47 -11.98 2.58
CA VAL A 168 22.02 -11.72 3.94
C VAL A 168 20.52 -11.91 4.06
N ALA A 169 20.09 -12.91 4.83
CA ALA A 169 18.69 -13.16 5.11
C ALA A 169 18.17 -12.20 6.20
N ALA A 170 17.07 -11.51 5.91
CA ALA A 170 16.38 -10.61 6.83
C ALA A 170 14.87 -10.65 6.61
N ASN A 171 14.11 -10.23 7.61
CA ASN A 171 12.71 -9.80 7.50
C ASN A 171 12.58 -8.32 7.89
N GLU A 172 11.47 -7.68 7.50
CA GLU A 172 11.30 -6.25 7.72
C GLU A 172 9.84 -5.95 8.12
N LEU A 173 9.67 -4.92 8.96
CA LEU A 173 8.41 -4.67 9.68
C LEU A 173 7.28 -4.19 8.79
N THR A 174 7.55 -3.40 7.75
CA THR A 174 6.48 -2.92 6.85
C THR A 174 5.86 -4.07 6.07
N SER A 175 6.70 -5.06 5.71
CA SER A 175 6.26 -6.27 5.02
C SER A 175 5.55 -7.25 5.96
N LEU A 176 6.05 -7.44 7.18
CA LEU A 176 5.41 -8.29 8.19
C LEU A 176 4.11 -7.69 8.72
N GLY A 177 4.05 -6.37 8.88
CA GLY A 177 2.94 -5.65 9.50
C GLY A 177 1.77 -5.32 8.57
N CYS A 178 1.83 -5.72 7.28
CA CYS A 178 0.75 -5.46 6.32
C CYS A 178 -0.04 -6.73 6.02
N HIS A 179 -1.21 -6.87 6.65
CA HIS A 179 -2.19 -7.97 6.50
C HIS A 179 -1.60 -9.39 6.41
N THR A 180 -0.53 -9.68 7.12
CA THR A 180 0.11 -11.00 7.09
C THR A 180 -0.47 -12.01 8.08
N ASP A 181 -1.13 -11.54 9.14
CA ASP A 181 -1.48 -12.28 10.36
C ASP A 181 -0.24 -12.72 11.20
N LEU A 182 0.99 -12.40 10.77
CA LEU A 182 2.22 -12.83 11.45
C LEU A 182 2.75 -11.82 12.49
N TRP A 183 2.24 -10.60 12.50
CA TRP A 183 2.74 -9.50 13.32
C TRP A 183 1.66 -8.90 14.21
N ASN A 184 2.01 -8.58 15.45
CA ASN A 184 1.19 -7.80 16.36
C ASN A 184 1.73 -6.36 16.40
N PRO A 185 1.06 -5.40 15.73
CA PRO A 185 1.56 -4.02 15.61
C PRO A 185 1.50 -3.26 16.94
N ARG A 186 0.67 -3.70 17.91
CA ARG A 186 0.55 -3.06 19.22
C ARG A 186 1.70 -3.42 20.13
N SER A 187 2.10 -4.69 20.16
CA SER A 187 3.21 -5.17 21.00
C SER A 187 4.58 -5.08 20.30
N GLY A 188 4.61 -4.91 18.98
CA GLY A 188 5.85 -4.90 18.21
C GLY A 188 6.53 -6.28 18.21
N THR A 189 5.76 -7.37 18.16
CA THR A 189 6.24 -8.75 18.18
C THR A 189 5.53 -9.62 17.15
N TYR A 190 6.09 -10.81 16.88
CA TYR A 190 5.36 -11.82 16.12
C TYR A 190 4.05 -12.20 16.82
N SER A 191 3.00 -12.43 16.04
CA SER A 191 1.71 -12.90 16.52
C SER A 191 1.77 -14.36 16.97
N SER A 192 0.73 -14.80 17.69
CA SER A 192 0.55 -16.19 18.09
C SER A 192 0.49 -17.18 16.92
N LEU A 193 0.19 -16.71 15.70
CA LEU A 193 0.16 -17.58 14.52
C LEU A 193 1.52 -18.18 14.19
N VAL A 194 2.60 -17.44 14.41
CA VAL A 194 3.96 -17.92 14.13
C VAL A 194 4.29 -19.16 14.96
N ASP A 195 3.84 -19.18 16.22
CA ASP A 195 4.00 -20.36 17.11
C ASP A 195 3.02 -21.48 16.76
N ARG A 196 1.74 -21.16 16.48
CA ARG A 196 0.73 -22.15 16.06
C ARG A 196 1.12 -22.86 14.77
N LEU A 197 1.76 -22.16 13.85
CA LEU A 197 2.32 -22.75 12.63
C LEU A 197 3.65 -23.47 12.89
N GLY A 198 4.31 -23.26 14.03
CA GLY A 198 5.62 -23.83 14.35
C GLY A 198 6.73 -23.34 13.42
N ILE A 199 6.67 -22.07 13.02
CA ILE A 199 7.60 -21.48 12.03
C ILE A 199 8.56 -20.46 12.65
N ARG A 200 8.51 -20.22 13.96
CA ARG A 200 9.32 -19.18 14.61
C ARG A 200 10.81 -19.32 14.34
N ALA A 201 11.34 -20.53 14.39
CA ALA A 201 12.75 -20.81 14.13
C ALA A 201 13.15 -20.63 12.67
N LEU A 202 12.17 -20.61 11.75
CA LEU A 202 12.39 -20.41 10.31
C LEU A 202 12.35 -18.92 9.90
N MET A 203 11.82 -18.05 10.78
CA MET A 203 11.73 -16.62 10.48
C MET A 203 13.11 -15.98 10.53
N ALA A 204 13.54 -15.35 9.43
CA ALA A 204 14.79 -14.60 9.41
C ALA A 204 14.80 -13.46 10.44
N PRO A 205 15.98 -12.99 10.88
CA PRO A 205 16.09 -11.86 11.79
C PRO A 205 15.42 -10.59 11.23
N ILE A 206 14.75 -9.84 12.09
CA ILE A 206 14.15 -8.56 11.72
C ILE A 206 15.25 -7.50 11.62
N ARG A 207 15.26 -6.77 10.50
CA ARG A 207 16.14 -5.63 10.24
C ARG A 207 15.29 -4.40 9.90
N SER A 208 15.84 -3.23 10.13
CA SER A 208 15.22 -1.99 9.70
C SER A 208 15.22 -1.88 8.17
N ALA A 209 14.16 -1.31 7.59
CA ALA A 209 14.13 -0.99 6.16
C ALA A 209 15.33 -0.11 5.73
N PHE A 210 15.84 0.72 6.64
CA PHE A 210 16.98 1.62 6.44
C PHE A 210 18.36 0.94 6.59
N ASP A 211 18.43 -0.33 7.00
CA ASP A 211 19.71 -1.02 7.16
C ASP A 211 20.30 -1.37 5.79
N ALA A 212 21.55 -1.00 5.56
CA ALA A 212 22.34 -1.59 4.50
C ALA A 212 22.71 -3.02 4.92
N LEU A 213 22.25 -4.04 4.20
CA LEU A 213 22.52 -5.44 4.50
C LEU A 213 23.95 -5.85 4.14
N GLY A 214 24.55 -5.14 3.19
CA GLY A 214 25.90 -5.39 2.71
C GLY A 214 26.08 -4.90 1.26
N PRO A 215 27.28 -5.04 0.70
CA PRO A 215 27.49 -4.81 -0.72
C PRO A 215 26.88 -5.95 -1.53
N VAL A 216 26.66 -5.69 -2.81
CA VAL A 216 26.33 -6.71 -3.80
C VAL A 216 27.40 -7.82 -3.76
N LEU A 217 26.96 -9.08 -3.78
CA LEU A 217 27.84 -10.27 -3.79
C LEU A 217 28.90 -10.17 -4.92
N PRO A 218 30.14 -10.62 -4.71
CA PRO A 218 31.22 -10.48 -5.69
C PRO A 218 30.88 -11.05 -7.07
N GLU A 219 30.25 -12.20 -7.14
CA GLU A 219 29.83 -12.84 -8.39
C GLU A 219 28.75 -12.04 -9.12
N VAL A 220 27.77 -11.48 -8.39
CA VAL A 220 26.74 -10.61 -8.95
C VAL A 220 27.34 -9.27 -9.37
N ALA A 221 28.24 -8.70 -8.58
CA ALA A 221 28.93 -7.44 -8.91
C ALA A 221 29.76 -7.57 -10.19
N ALA A 222 30.45 -8.70 -10.37
CA ALA A 222 31.20 -9.01 -11.59
C ALA A 222 30.27 -9.12 -12.81
N GLU A 223 29.12 -9.78 -12.68
CA GLU A 223 28.13 -9.89 -13.74
C GLU A 223 27.54 -8.52 -14.13
N LEU A 224 27.26 -7.68 -13.14
CA LEU A 224 26.75 -6.32 -13.35
C LEU A 224 27.83 -5.36 -13.90
N GLY A 225 29.10 -5.72 -13.79
CA GLY A 225 30.24 -4.86 -14.18
C GLY A 225 30.49 -3.71 -13.21
N LEU A 226 30.18 -3.90 -11.92
CA LEU A 226 30.41 -2.90 -10.88
C LEU A 226 31.91 -2.80 -10.55
N SER A 227 32.46 -1.59 -10.55
CA SER A 227 33.86 -1.32 -10.26
C SER A 227 34.18 -1.04 -8.80
N ALA A 228 33.13 -0.82 -7.98
CA ALA A 228 33.21 -0.56 -6.55
C ALA A 228 32.10 -1.29 -5.80
N PRO A 229 32.25 -1.54 -4.48
CA PRO A 229 31.17 -2.10 -3.67
C PRO A 229 29.94 -1.18 -3.66
N VAL A 230 28.80 -1.73 -4.04
CA VAL A 230 27.51 -1.03 -4.05
C VAL A 230 26.64 -1.62 -2.93
N PRO A 231 26.27 -0.84 -1.90
CA PRO A 231 25.44 -1.32 -0.81
C PRO A 231 24.00 -1.56 -1.26
N VAL A 232 23.38 -2.60 -0.68
CA VAL A 232 21.98 -2.95 -0.88
C VAL A 232 21.22 -2.77 0.43
N TYR A 233 20.15 -2.00 0.40
CA TYR A 233 19.31 -1.76 1.56
C TYR A 233 18.27 -2.85 1.74
N CYS A 234 17.81 -3.03 2.99
CA CYS A 234 16.90 -4.10 3.39
C CYS A 234 15.59 -4.10 2.57
N GLY A 235 15.13 -2.93 2.18
CA GLY A 235 13.93 -2.78 1.35
C GLY A 235 12.65 -2.64 2.17
N ILE A 236 11.55 -2.34 1.48
CA ILE A 236 10.28 -1.91 2.07
C ILE A 236 9.09 -2.41 1.25
N HIS A 237 7.94 -2.60 1.89
CA HIS A 237 6.66 -2.84 1.22
C HIS A 237 6.21 -1.59 0.43
N ASP A 238 5.64 -1.75 -0.77
CA ASP A 238 5.34 -0.66 -1.71
C ASP A 238 4.41 0.43 -1.16
N SER A 239 3.32 0.05 -0.47
CA SER A 239 2.41 1.02 0.15
C SER A 239 3.10 1.85 1.24
N ASN A 240 4.04 1.25 1.97
CA ASN A 240 4.85 1.96 2.95
C ASN A 240 5.96 2.79 2.31
N ALA A 241 6.48 2.38 1.16
CA ALA A 241 7.38 3.21 0.37
C ALA A 241 6.68 4.50 -0.07
N SER A 242 5.42 4.41 -0.55
CA SER A 242 4.63 5.60 -0.89
C SER A 242 4.34 6.50 0.32
N LEU A 243 4.17 5.93 1.51
CA LEU A 243 3.95 6.68 2.75
C LEU A 243 5.23 7.36 3.29
N LEU A 244 6.41 6.78 3.04
CA LEU A 244 7.68 7.20 3.64
C LEU A 244 8.04 8.67 3.40
N PRO A 245 7.86 9.28 2.21
CA PRO A 245 8.11 10.71 2.00
C PRO A 245 7.34 11.60 2.98
N HIS A 246 6.09 11.28 3.26
CA HIS A 246 5.27 12.02 4.22
C HIS A 246 5.78 11.88 5.66
N LEU A 247 6.25 10.68 6.04
CA LEU A 247 6.81 10.41 7.37
C LEU A 247 8.13 11.17 7.62
N VAL A 248 8.90 11.42 6.58
CA VAL A 248 10.18 12.14 6.67
C VAL A 248 9.96 13.65 6.75
N HIS A 249 8.93 14.18 6.08
CA HIS A 249 8.66 15.63 6.01
C HIS A 249 7.74 16.16 7.10
N ARG A 250 6.97 15.29 7.77
CA ARG A 250 5.87 15.72 8.65
C ARG A 250 5.97 15.06 10.03
N GLU A 251 5.60 15.82 11.03
CA GLU A 251 5.39 15.27 12.37
C GLU A 251 3.93 14.81 12.53
N ALA A 252 3.77 13.64 13.19
CA ALA A 252 2.44 13.13 13.53
C ALA A 252 1.75 14.06 14.57
N PRO A 253 0.41 14.17 14.56
CA PRO A 253 -0.51 13.37 13.75
C PRO A 253 -0.85 14.02 12.40
N PHE A 254 -1.02 13.19 11.37
CA PHE A 254 -1.57 13.58 10.07
C PHE A 254 -2.21 12.36 9.39
N ALA A 255 -3.00 12.59 8.34
CA ALA A 255 -3.52 11.53 7.50
C ALA A 255 -3.04 11.67 6.06
N VAL A 256 -2.83 10.55 5.37
CA VAL A 256 -2.58 10.50 3.92
C VAL A 256 -3.73 9.75 3.26
N VAL A 257 -4.32 10.37 2.24
CA VAL A 257 -5.37 9.79 1.40
C VAL A 257 -4.77 9.62 0.01
N SER A 258 -4.32 8.41 -0.26
CA SER A 258 -3.76 8.04 -1.56
C SER A 258 -4.88 7.61 -2.48
N THR A 259 -5.02 8.30 -3.62
CA THR A 259 -6.13 8.11 -4.54
C THR A 259 -5.65 7.53 -5.88
N GLY A 260 -6.24 6.40 -6.23
CA GLY A 260 -6.07 5.66 -7.48
C GLY A 260 -7.35 4.88 -7.73
N THR A 261 -7.30 3.68 -8.26
CA THR A 261 -8.47 2.77 -8.33
C THR A 261 -9.09 2.58 -6.94
N TRP A 262 -8.26 2.39 -5.93
CA TRP A 262 -8.61 2.45 -4.52
C TRP A 262 -8.30 3.84 -3.95
N VAL A 263 -9.11 4.27 -3.00
CA VAL A 263 -8.80 5.36 -2.06
C VAL A 263 -8.36 4.69 -0.76
N ILE A 264 -7.10 4.87 -0.40
CA ILE A 264 -6.50 4.29 0.81
C ILE A 264 -6.15 5.42 1.75
N SER A 265 -6.69 5.38 2.96
CA SER A 265 -6.42 6.36 4.01
C SER A 265 -5.48 5.76 5.06
N PHE A 266 -4.41 6.48 5.39
CA PHE A 266 -3.46 6.15 6.46
C PHE A 266 -3.55 7.20 7.56
N GLY A 267 -3.74 6.78 8.80
CA GLY A 267 -3.76 7.64 9.99
C GLY A 267 -2.45 7.58 10.74
N VAL A 268 -1.47 8.42 10.39
CA VAL A 268 -0.21 8.50 11.13
C VAL A 268 -0.46 9.16 12.49
N GLY A 269 -0.18 8.42 13.58
CA GLY A 269 -0.57 8.80 14.93
C GLY A 269 -2.08 8.63 15.21
N GLY A 270 -2.76 7.84 14.39
CA GLY A 270 -4.16 7.44 14.58
C GLY A 270 -4.33 6.36 15.65
N ASP A 271 -5.56 5.88 15.80
CA ASP A 271 -5.94 4.95 16.85
C ASP A 271 -6.33 3.58 16.25
N LEU A 272 -5.79 2.50 16.84
CA LEU A 272 -6.13 1.12 16.48
C LEU A 272 -7.46 0.65 17.09
N ASP A 273 -7.95 1.31 18.13
CA ASP A 273 -9.10 0.85 18.90
C ASP A 273 -10.44 1.01 18.15
N HIS A 274 -10.46 1.82 17.09
CA HIS A 274 -11.63 2.06 16.23
C HIS A 274 -11.68 1.16 14.98
N LEU A 275 -10.63 0.35 14.74
CA LEU A 275 -10.58 -0.52 13.57
C LEU A 275 -11.64 -1.62 13.65
N ASP A 276 -12.33 -1.84 12.54
CA ASP A 276 -13.36 -2.87 12.37
C ASP A 276 -13.04 -3.73 11.14
N ALA A 277 -12.76 -5.01 11.37
CA ALA A 277 -12.42 -5.99 10.32
C ALA A 277 -13.49 -6.09 9.20
N ASN A 278 -14.75 -5.75 9.50
CA ASN A 278 -15.86 -5.83 8.56
C ASN A 278 -16.03 -4.54 7.73
N ARG A 279 -15.26 -3.50 8.00
CA ARG A 279 -15.39 -2.18 7.38
C ARG A 279 -14.13 -1.76 6.61
N ASP A 280 -13.43 -2.72 6.06
CA ASP A 280 -12.21 -2.54 5.25
C ASP A 280 -11.13 -1.71 5.96
N THR A 281 -10.95 -1.95 7.26
CA THR A 281 -9.89 -1.34 8.05
C THR A 281 -8.85 -2.38 8.49
N LEU A 282 -7.62 -1.94 8.63
CA LEU A 282 -6.50 -2.76 9.10
C LEU A 282 -5.39 -1.89 9.69
N ALA A 283 -4.44 -2.49 10.39
CA ALA A 283 -3.20 -1.82 10.75
C ALA A 283 -2.08 -2.19 9.77
N ASN A 284 -1.37 -1.16 9.31
CA ASN A 284 -0.03 -1.28 8.73
C ASN A 284 1.02 -1.00 9.81
N VAL A 285 2.28 -1.30 9.49
CA VAL A 285 3.44 -0.87 10.28
C VAL A 285 4.33 -0.04 9.37
N ASP A 286 4.68 1.17 9.79
CA ASP A 286 5.51 2.07 8.99
C ASP A 286 7.02 1.70 9.06
N ALA A 287 7.85 2.36 8.26
CA ALA A 287 9.29 2.11 8.18
C ALA A 287 10.04 2.33 9.51
N TYR A 288 9.42 3.01 10.47
CA TYR A 288 9.95 3.24 11.83
C TYR A 288 9.40 2.23 12.86
N GLY A 289 8.63 1.24 12.43
CA GLY A 289 8.04 0.20 13.29
C GLY A 289 6.79 0.64 14.05
N ARG A 290 6.18 1.78 13.71
CA ARG A 290 4.97 2.29 14.35
C ARG A 290 3.73 1.76 13.65
N ALA A 291 2.70 1.44 14.44
CA ALA A 291 1.41 1.05 13.90
C ALA A 291 0.73 2.23 13.19
N VAL A 292 0.20 1.98 11.99
CA VAL A 292 -0.53 2.97 11.18
C VAL A 292 -1.89 2.37 10.82
N PRO A 293 -2.97 2.77 11.49
CA PRO A 293 -4.31 2.38 11.09
C PRO A 293 -4.62 2.86 9.69
N SER A 294 -5.26 2.02 8.89
CA SER A 294 -5.64 2.34 7.52
C SER A 294 -7.02 1.79 7.18
N SER A 295 -7.67 2.45 6.23
CA SER A 295 -8.97 2.10 5.68
C SER A 295 -8.94 2.31 4.17
N ARG A 296 -9.88 1.67 3.46
CA ARG A 296 -9.92 1.78 2.00
C ARG A 296 -11.35 1.66 1.48
N PHE A 297 -11.57 2.16 0.27
CA PHE A 297 -12.75 1.89 -0.54
C PHE A 297 -12.40 2.09 -2.03
N MET A 298 -13.24 1.62 -2.94
CA MET A 298 -12.96 1.67 -4.38
C MET A 298 -13.28 3.02 -5.03
N GLY A 299 -12.96 4.13 -4.35
CA GLY A 299 -13.39 5.48 -4.71
C GLY A 299 -13.00 5.94 -6.11
N GLY A 300 -11.80 5.61 -6.60
CA GLY A 300 -11.41 5.95 -7.97
C GLY A 300 -12.20 5.15 -9.00
N ARG A 301 -12.46 3.86 -8.74
CA ARG A 301 -13.31 3.03 -9.59
C ARG A 301 -14.74 3.53 -9.60
N GLU A 302 -15.27 3.91 -8.44
CA GLU A 302 -16.62 4.48 -8.31
C GLU A 302 -16.72 5.80 -9.06
N PHE A 303 -15.73 6.68 -8.91
CA PHE A 303 -15.67 7.95 -9.66
C PHE A 303 -15.62 7.74 -11.17
N GLU A 304 -14.82 6.78 -11.65
CA GLU A 304 -14.73 6.40 -13.06
C GLU A 304 -16.09 5.95 -13.61
N MET A 305 -16.78 5.04 -12.91
CA MET A 305 -18.11 4.53 -13.30
C MET A 305 -19.13 5.66 -13.38
N LEU A 306 -19.19 6.51 -12.35
CA LEU A 306 -20.14 7.62 -12.26
C LEU A 306 -19.82 8.73 -13.27
N SER A 307 -18.55 9.03 -13.52
CA SER A 307 -18.13 10.00 -14.51
C SER A 307 -18.46 9.55 -15.94
N ALA A 308 -18.38 8.24 -16.23
CA ALA A 308 -18.79 7.70 -17.52
C ALA A 308 -20.30 7.87 -17.75
N GLU A 309 -21.13 7.79 -16.70
CA GLU A 309 -22.57 8.01 -16.77
C GLU A 309 -22.93 9.51 -16.91
N ILE A 310 -22.24 10.37 -16.13
CA ILE A 310 -22.59 11.81 -16.03
C ILE A 310 -21.99 12.61 -17.21
N GLY A 311 -20.83 12.18 -17.71
CA GLY A 311 -20.01 12.95 -18.66
C GLY A 311 -19.09 13.96 -17.99
N GLN A 312 -18.29 14.67 -18.77
CA GLN A 312 -17.36 15.67 -18.23
C GLN A 312 -18.11 16.88 -17.68
N VAL A 313 -17.73 17.31 -16.49
CA VAL A 313 -18.21 18.50 -15.80
C VAL A 313 -16.98 19.26 -15.31
N ASP A 314 -17.01 20.59 -15.50
CA ASP A 314 -16.00 21.49 -14.95
C ASP A 314 -16.15 21.60 -13.43
N ASP A 315 -15.03 21.64 -12.71
CA ASP A 315 -14.98 21.73 -11.25
C ASP A 315 -15.70 22.99 -10.71
N GLU A 316 -15.56 24.13 -11.39
CA GLU A 316 -16.24 25.37 -11.01
C GLU A 316 -17.78 25.23 -11.11
N ALA A 317 -18.27 24.64 -12.22
CA ALA A 317 -19.69 24.36 -12.40
C ALA A 317 -20.23 23.35 -11.38
N GLY A 318 -19.40 22.33 -11.05
CA GLY A 318 -19.70 21.38 -9.99
C GLY A 318 -19.81 22.05 -8.63
N TRP A 319 -18.85 22.88 -8.29
CA TRP A 319 -18.84 23.64 -7.03
C TRP A 319 -20.06 24.56 -6.91
N ALA A 320 -20.41 25.30 -7.97
CA ALA A 320 -21.58 26.16 -7.99
C ALA A 320 -22.92 25.43 -7.77
N ALA A 321 -22.97 24.13 -8.00
CA ALA A 321 -24.16 23.30 -7.78
C ALA A 321 -24.31 22.78 -6.35
N ILE A 322 -23.30 22.91 -5.46
CA ILE A 322 -23.25 22.31 -4.12
C ILE A 322 -24.43 22.76 -3.25
N ASP A 323 -24.69 24.07 -3.17
CA ASP A 323 -25.79 24.59 -2.33
C ASP A 323 -27.16 24.02 -2.75
N ALA A 324 -27.37 23.84 -4.05
CA ALA A 324 -28.62 23.26 -4.55
C ALA A 324 -28.73 21.76 -4.26
N VAL A 325 -27.60 21.04 -4.25
CA VAL A 325 -27.57 19.61 -3.90
C VAL A 325 -27.84 19.44 -2.41
N ILE A 326 -27.19 20.21 -1.55
CA ILE A 326 -27.40 20.19 -0.10
C ILE A 326 -28.84 20.61 0.25
N GLY A 327 -29.32 21.73 -0.30
CA GLY A 327 -30.65 22.27 0.00
C GLY A 327 -31.81 21.35 -0.41
N LYS A 328 -31.60 20.52 -1.44
CA LYS A 328 -32.57 19.50 -1.89
C LYS A 328 -32.33 18.12 -1.26
N ALA A 329 -31.30 17.97 -0.45
CA ALA A 329 -30.86 16.68 0.08
C ALA A 329 -30.72 15.60 -0.99
N MET A 330 -30.19 15.98 -2.17
CA MET A 330 -29.87 15.05 -3.22
C MET A 330 -28.61 14.27 -2.84
N MET A 331 -28.69 12.95 -2.77
CA MET A 331 -27.62 12.10 -2.24
C MET A 331 -27.29 10.95 -3.19
N LEU A 332 -26.02 10.58 -3.19
CA LEU A 332 -25.55 9.26 -3.62
C LEU A 332 -25.20 8.47 -2.34
N LEU A 333 -25.72 7.27 -2.20
CA LEU A 333 -25.48 6.40 -1.05
C LEU A 333 -24.56 5.25 -1.44
N PRO A 334 -23.74 4.70 -0.49
CA PRO A 334 -22.81 3.60 -0.79
C PRO A 334 -23.54 2.25 -0.95
N ASN A 335 -22.88 1.20 -1.50
CA ASN A 335 -21.61 1.24 -2.22
C ASN A 335 -21.92 1.22 -3.73
N VAL A 336 -21.30 2.12 -4.48
CA VAL A 336 -21.39 2.09 -5.95
C VAL A 336 -20.60 0.89 -6.49
N ALA A 337 -19.39 0.63 -5.96
CA ALA A 337 -18.67 -0.61 -6.16
C ALA A 337 -18.90 -1.57 -4.99
N PRO A 338 -19.62 -2.70 -5.20
CA PRO A 338 -20.03 -3.57 -4.11
C PRO A 338 -18.86 -4.23 -3.36
N GLY A 339 -19.06 -4.53 -2.08
CA GLY A 339 -18.22 -5.44 -1.30
C GLY A 339 -16.94 -4.83 -0.74
N SER A 340 -16.78 -3.50 -0.75
CA SER A 340 -15.63 -2.83 -0.17
C SER A 340 -16.02 -1.57 0.61
N GLY A 341 -15.10 -1.07 1.45
CA GLY A 341 -15.25 0.21 2.13
C GLY A 341 -15.98 0.17 3.46
N PRO A 342 -16.27 1.35 4.01
CA PRO A 342 -16.83 1.50 5.36
C PRO A 342 -18.28 1.01 5.52
N PHE A 343 -18.97 0.67 4.43
CA PHE A 343 -20.38 0.23 4.42
C PHE A 343 -20.60 -1.03 3.55
N PRO A 344 -19.94 -2.16 3.83
CA PRO A 344 -19.85 -3.30 2.92
C PRO A 344 -21.18 -3.97 2.58
N GLY A 345 -22.19 -3.85 3.42
CA GLY A 345 -23.51 -4.45 3.22
C GLY A 345 -24.52 -3.58 2.47
N LYS A 346 -24.12 -2.38 2.04
CA LYS A 346 -25.02 -1.44 1.36
C LYS A 346 -24.86 -1.51 -0.15
N ALA A 347 -25.92 -1.10 -0.88
CA ALA A 347 -25.92 -1.01 -2.34
C ALA A 347 -26.07 0.45 -2.77
N GLY A 348 -25.30 0.88 -3.74
CA GLY A 348 -25.31 2.24 -4.26
C GLY A 348 -26.67 2.62 -4.82
N ARG A 349 -27.20 3.77 -4.39
CA ARG A 349 -28.45 4.31 -4.91
C ARG A 349 -28.49 5.84 -4.84
N TRP A 350 -29.18 6.42 -5.79
CA TRP A 350 -29.47 7.85 -5.79
C TRP A 350 -30.72 8.16 -4.94
N VAL A 351 -30.70 9.33 -4.30
CA VAL A 351 -31.85 9.91 -3.59
C VAL A 351 -32.07 11.32 -4.15
N GLY A 352 -33.28 11.61 -4.61
CA GLY A 352 -33.68 12.93 -5.11
C GLY A 352 -32.97 13.41 -6.38
N ALA A 353 -32.53 12.48 -7.24
CA ALA A 353 -31.72 12.78 -8.43
C ALA A 353 -32.49 12.68 -9.76
N GLU A 354 -33.81 12.46 -9.76
CA GLU A 354 -34.61 12.08 -10.94
C GLU A 354 -34.54 13.07 -12.11
N ALA A 355 -34.43 14.37 -11.83
CA ALA A 355 -34.32 15.43 -12.84
C ALA A 355 -33.08 16.31 -12.64
N ALA A 356 -32.01 15.74 -12.08
CA ALA A 356 -30.83 16.50 -11.77
C ALA A 356 -29.96 16.75 -13.03
N SER A 357 -29.43 17.99 -13.17
CA SER A 357 -28.46 18.31 -14.19
C SER A 357 -27.13 17.56 -13.93
N ARG A 358 -26.24 17.51 -14.95
CA ARG A 358 -24.93 16.88 -14.84
C ARG A 358 -24.08 17.49 -13.72
N GLU A 359 -24.11 18.82 -13.59
CA GLU A 359 -23.38 19.58 -12.57
C GLU A 359 -23.82 19.18 -11.17
N LYS A 360 -25.13 19.02 -10.93
CA LYS A 360 -25.67 18.56 -9.64
C LYS A 360 -25.32 17.12 -9.35
N ARG A 361 -25.35 16.24 -10.35
CA ARG A 361 -24.90 14.84 -10.18
C ARG A 361 -23.41 14.78 -9.85
N PHE A 362 -22.57 15.53 -10.55
CA PHE A 362 -21.14 15.62 -10.27
C PHE A 362 -20.88 16.17 -8.85
N ALA A 363 -21.57 17.23 -8.44
CA ALA A 363 -21.48 17.79 -7.09
C ALA A 363 -21.85 16.76 -6.02
N ALA A 364 -22.93 15.98 -6.25
CA ALA A 364 -23.35 14.91 -5.32
C ALA A 364 -22.34 13.74 -5.29
N VAL A 365 -21.67 13.44 -6.40
CA VAL A 365 -20.57 12.45 -6.46
C VAL A 365 -19.37 12.94 -5.64
N CYS A 366 -18.96 14.20 -5.78
CA CYS A 366 -17.89 14.77 -4.96
C CYS A 366 -18.23 14.77 -3.46
N LEU A 367 -19.49 15.11 -3.10
CA LEU A 367 -20.00 14.98 -1.72
C LEU A 367 -19.92 13.53 -1.21
N TYR A 368 -20.36 12.57 -2.02
CA TYR A 368 -20.31 11.15 -1.70
C TYR A 368 -18.89 10.69 -1.42
N LEU A 369 -17.93 10.99 -2.32
CA LEU A 369 -16.53 10.60 -2.15
C LEU A 369 -15.89 11.26 -0.92
N ALA A 370 -16.22 12.52 -0.65
CA ALA A 370 -15.75 13.21 0.54
C ALA A 370 -16.34 12.62 1.83
N LEU A 371 -17.63 12.24 1.85
CA LEU A 371 -18.28 11.55 2.97
C LEU A 371 -17.73 10.14 3.21
N MET A 372 -17.48 9.37 2.14
CA MET A 372 -16.82 8.07 2.24
C MET A 372 -15.42 8.20 2.83
N THR A 373 -14.65 9.23 2.39
CA THR A 373 -13.33 9.51 2.94
C THR A 373 -13.40 9.96 4.40
N ASP A 374 -14.34 10.82 4.77
CA ASP A 374 -14.58 11.23 6.16
C ASP A 374 -14.92 10.04 7.06
N ALA A 375 -15.79 9.13 6.59
CA ALA A 375 -16.09 7.88 7.28
C ALA A 375 -14.84 7.00 7.47
N CYS A 376 -14.04 6.85 6.43
CA CYS A 376 -12.78 6.11 6.48
C CYS A 376 -11.78 6.74 7.47
N LEU A 377 -11.63 8.06 7.45
CA LEU A 377 -10.74 8.79 8.39
C LEU A 377 -11.23 8.66 9.85
N GLY A 378 -12.55 8.64 10.07
CA GLY A 378 -13.14 8.40 11.38
C GLY A 378 -12.82 7.01 11.92
N LEU A 379 -12.95 5.95 11.10
CA LEU A 379 -12.67 4.56 11.47
C LEU A 379 -11.21 4.31 11.87
N ILE A 380 -10.27 5.09 11.37
CA ILE A 380 -8.85 4.97 11.70
C ILE A 380 -8.39 5.98 12.76
N GLY A 381 -9.31 6.70 13.39
CA GLY A 381 -9.00 7.70 14.40
C GLY A 381 -8.04 8.78 13.89
N ALA A 382 -8.10 9.13 12.61
CA ALA A 382 -7.17 10.05 11.98
C ALA A 382 -7.27 11.46 12.57
N LYS A 383 -6.12 12.11 12.77
CA LYS A 383 -6.01 13.47 13.34
C LYS A 383 -5.07 14.31 12.48
N GLY A 384 -5.01 15.64 12.78
CA GLY A 384 -4.14 16.59 12.08
C GLY A 384 -4.55 16.86 10.61
N PRO A 385 -3.70 17.45 9.77
CA PRO A 385 -4.01 17.72 8.37
C PRO A 385 -4.24 16.44 7.57
N VAL A 386 -4.99 16.55 6.47
CA VAL A 386 -5.26 15.47 5.52
C VAL A 386 -4.51 15.75 4.23
N ILE A 387 -3.52 14.94 3.92
CA ILE A 387 -2.77 15.02 2.67
C ILE A 387 -3.50 14.16 1.64
N VAL A 388 -3.90 14.73 0.52
CA VAL A 388 -4.53 14.02 -0.60
C VAL A 388 -3.52 13.96 -1.74
N GLU A 389 -3.22 12.76 -2.22
CA GLU A 389 -2.35 12.51 -3.37
C GLU A 389 -3.07 11.72 -4.47
N GLY A 390 -2.49 11.73 -5.66
CA GLY A 390 -3.06 11.09 -6.84
C GLY A 390 -4.17 11.91 -7.51
N PRO A 391 -5.03 11.29 -8.34
CA PRO A 391 -6.01 12.01 -9.18
C PRO A 391 -6.97 12.94 -8.41
N PHE A 392 -7.39 12.57 -7.20
CA PHE A 392 -8.32 13.43 -6.44
C PHE A 392 -7.67 14.70 -5.87
N ALA A 393 -6.34 14.76 -5.84
CA ALA A 393 -5.63 16.00 -5.51
C ALA A 393 -5.82 17.11 -6.55
N LEU A 394 -6.36 16.78 -7.72
CA LEU A 394 -6.72 17.73 -8.79
C LEU A 394 -8.21 18.11 -8.80
N ASN A 395 -9.05 17.46 -7.99
CA ASN A 395 -10.48 17.74 -7.90
C ASN A 395 -10.74 18.76 -6.78
N GLU A 396 -10.81 20.04 -7.13
CA GLU A 396 -10.96 21.12 -6.15
C GLU A 396 -12.28 21.01 -5.36
N THR A 397 -13.38 20.60 -6.03
CA THR A 397 -14.68 20.40 -5.38
C THR A 397 -14.57 19.35 -4.26
N TYR A 398 -13.95 18.21 -4.55
CA TYR A 398 -13.71 17.18 -3.54
C TYR A 398 -12.84 17.69 -2.38
N LEU A 399 -11.75 18.39 -2.67
CA LEU A 399 -10.82 18.90 -1.63
C LEU A 399 -11.51 19.90 -0.69
N LYS A 400 -12.28 20.85 -1.25
CA LYS A 400 -13.05 21.83 -0.47
C LYS A 400 -14.10 21.15 0.41
N LEU A 401 -14.82 20.17 -0.12
CA LEU A 401 -15.82 19.41 0.63
C LEU A 401 -15.19 18.56 1.73
N LEU A 402 -14.07 17.89 1.46
CA LEU A 402 -13.34 17.11 2.46
C LEU A 402 -12.85 18.00 3.60
N ALA A 403 -12.30 19.18 3.28
CA ALA A 403 -11.87 20.14 4.29
C ALA A 403 -13.06 20.62 5.17
N ALA A 404 -14.18 20.94 4.55
CA ALA A 404 -15.39 21.38 5.26
C ALA A 404 -16.00 20.26 6.13
N LEU A 405 -16.09 19.03 5.64
CA LEU A 405 -16.63 17.88 6.35
C LEU A 405 -15.79 17.47 7.56
N THR A 406 -14.47 17.44 7.37
CA THR A 406 -13.54 17.01 8.43
C THR A 406 -13.19 18.14 9.41
N GLY A 407 -13.43 19.41 9.04
CA GLY A 407 -12.96 20.58 9.81
C GLY A 407 -11.43 20.69 9.85
N ARG A 408 -10.70 20.07 8.90
CA ARG A 408 -9.25 19.94 8.88
C ARG A 408 -8.67 20.59 7.62
N VAL A 409 -7.43 21.07 7.73
CA VAL A 409 -6.70 21.51 6.53
C VAL A 409 -6.46 20.31 5.65
N VAL A 410 -6.86 20.41 4.37
CA VAL A 410 -6.54 19.46 3.33
C VAL A 410 -5.35 19.98 2.53
N VAL A 411 -4.34 19.16 2.34
CA VAL A 411 -3.13 19.47 1.56
C VAL A 411 -3.16 18.65 0.28
N ALA A 412 -3.38 19.30 -0.85
CA ALA A 412 -3.35 18.64 -2.14
C ALA A 412 -1.90 18.49 -2.62
N HIS A 413 -1.52 17.27 -2.93
CA HIS A 413 -0.23 16.90 -3.49
C HIS A 413 -0.45 16.15 -4.82
N PRO A 414 -0.53 16.87 -5.97
CA PRO A 414 -0.91 16.27 -7.26
C PRO A 414 0.08 15.24 -7.79
N GLY A 415 1.35 15.29 -7.36
CA GLY A 415 2.33 14.27 -7.66
C GLY A 415 2.07 13.03 -6.79
N SER A 416 2.04 11.84 -7.39
CA SER A 416 2.16 10.63 -6.57
C SER A 416 3.61 10.54 -6.10
N THR A 417 3.82 10.39 -4.79
CA THR A 417 5.11 9.94 -4.27
C THR A 417 5.28 8.49 -4.74
N GLY A 418 5.96 8.29 -5.85
CA GLY A 418 6.11 6.96 -6.43
C GLY A 418 6.80 6.00 -5.45
N THR A 419 6.42 4.73 -5.48
CA THR A 419 7.05 3.68 -4.66
C THR A 419 8.58 3.69 -4.76
N SER A 420 9.10 3.96 -5.97
CA SER A 420 10.55 4.05 -6.21
C SER A 420 11.19 5.24 -5.51
N GLN A 421 10.53 6.41 -5.48
CA GLN A 421 11.02 7.59 -4.76
C GLN A 421 11.07 7.31 -3.25
N GLY A 422 10.00 6.74 -2.71
CA GLY A 422 9.96 6.36 -1.30
C GLY A 422 11.01 5.33 -0.92
N ALA A 423 11.19 4.28 -1.74
CA ALA A 423 12.23 3.28 -1.50
C ALA A 423 13.64 3.89 -1.55
N ALA A 424 13.89 4.86 -2.42
CA ALA A 424 15.18 5.54 -2.47
C ALA A 424 15.53 6.29 -1.17
N LEU A 425 14.52 6.76 -0.40
CA LEU A 425 14.75 7.44 0.88
C LEU A 425 15.39 6.54 1.95
N LEU A 426 15.27 5.21 1.81
CA LEU A 426 15.93 4.27 2.71
C LEU A 426 17.44 4.43 2.73
N THR A 427 18.02 4.94 1.65
CA THR A 427 19.47 5.19 1.54
C THR A 427 19.94 6.47 2.27
N GLY A 428 19.03 7.17 2.95
CA GLY A 428 19.33 8.40 3.67
C GLY A 428 19.40 9.67 2.79
N ILE A 429 18.98 9.58 1.53
CA ILE A 429 18.76 10.79 0.72
C ILE A 429 17.57 11.58 1.28
N ARG A 430 17.53 12.88 0.97
CA ARG A 430 16.40 13.72 1.39
C ARG A 430 15.33 13.71 0.31
N PRO A 431 14.04 13.59 0.70
CA PRO A 431 12.97 13.71 -0.27
C PRO A 431 12.92 15.15 -0.83
N VAL A 432 12.52 15.25 -2.09
CA VAL A 432 12.25 16.56 -2.71
C VAL A 432 10.78 16.88 -2.46
N SER A 433 10.52 18.05 -1.89
CA SER A 433 9.15 18.53 -1.68
C SER A 433 8.52 18.89 -3.01
N GLY A 434 7.39 18.26 -3.35
CA GLY A 434 6.53 18.70 -4.44
C GLY A 434 5.78 20.00 -4.08
N ALA A 435 5.17 20.62 -5.08
CA ALA A 435 4.26 21.75 -4.83
C ALA A 435 3.01 21.24 -4.06
N GLU A 436 2.65 21.95 -3.01
CA GLU A 436 1.49 21.66 -2.17
C GLU A 436 0.49 22.82 -2.24
N THR A 437 -0.78 22.49 -2.33
CA THR A 437 -1.87 23.47 -2.22
C THR A 437 -2.65 23.20 -0.93
N HIS A 438 -2.74 24.20 -0.07
CA HIS A 438 -3.45 24.13 1.20
C HIS A 438 -4.89 24.59 1.03
N VAL A 439 -5.84 23.76 1.38
CA VAL A 439 -7.28 24.05 1.37
C VAL A 439 -7.75 24.11 2.84
N PRO A 440 -7.99 25.31 3.38
CA PRO A 440 -8.47 25.44 4.75
C PRO A 440 -9.93 24.98 4.86
N PRO A 441 -10.37 24.50 6.03
CA PRO A 441 -11.79 24.22 6.25
C PRO A 441 -12.63 25.49 6.11
N SER A 442 -13.78 25.38 5.46
CA SER A 442 -14.75 26.45 5.31
C SER A 442 -16.14 25.98 5.73
N GLU A 443 -16.97 26.88 6.26
CA GLU A 443 -18.34 26.59 6.53
C GLU A 443 -19.17 26.56 5.23
N ILE A 444 -19.92 25.48 5.02
CA ILE A 444 -20.88 25.35 3.94
C ILE A 444 -22.27 25.20 4.56
N ALA A 445 -23.19 26.10 4.20
CA ALA A 445 -24.54 26.13 4.75
C ALA A 445 -25.27 24.79 4.56
N GLY A 446 -25.79 24.22 5.64
CA GLY A 446 -26.54 22.96 5.62
C GLY A 446 -25.70 21.69 5.50
N LEU A 447 -24.36 21.77 5.29
CA LEU A 447 -23.50 20.59 5.09
C LEU A 447 -23.56 19.62 6.28
N LYS A 448 -23.56 20.13 7.51
CA LYS A 448 -23.67 19.29 8.71
C LYS A 448 -24.99 18.49 8.73
N VAL A 449 -26.11 19.14 8.45
CA VAL A 449 -27.42 18.47 8.41
C VAL A 449 -27.47 17.45 7.27
N TYR A 450 -26.88 17.78 6.12
CA TYR A 450 -26.77 16.85 5.00
C TYR A 450 -25.93 15.63 5.37
N ARG A 451 -24.77 15.82 6.02
CA ARG A 451 -23.91 14.74 6.52
C ARG A 451 -24.66 13.83 7.50
N ASP A 452 -25.28 14.41 8.51
CA ASP A 452 -26.02 13.64 9.53
C ASP A 452 -27.14 12.82 8.89
N ARG A 453 -27.89 13.39 7.92
CA ARG A 453 -28.90 12.69 7.16
C ARG A 453 -28.32 11.58 6.29
N TRP A 454 -27.19 11.82 5.62
CA TRP A 454 -26.51 10.81 4.80
C TRP A 454 -26.09 9.61 5.65
N PHE A 455 -25.52 9.82 6.84
CA PHE A 455 -25.18 8.73 7.76
C PHE A 455 -26.42 7.99 8.30
N ALA A 456 -27.52 8.68 8.59
CA ALA A 456 -28.78 8.05 9.01
C ALA A 456 -29.38 7.09 7.96
N GLU A 457 -29.12 7.33 6.66
CA GLU A 457 -29.51 6.39 5.58
C GLU A 457 -28.68 5.09 5.60
N MET A 458 -27.58 5.05 6.39
CA MET A 458 -26.71 3.88 6.54
C MET A 458 -27.11 2.99 7.72
N GLU A 459 -27.91 3.48 8.65
CA GLU A 459 -28.48 2.71 9.76
C GLU A 459 -29.69 1.87 9.28
#